data_c0babf53382d9036014b08233d688d1e
#
_entry.id   c0babf53382d9036014b08233d688d1e
#
_cell.length_a   1.000
_cell.length_b   1.000
_cell.length_c   1.000
_cell.angle_alpha   90.00
_cell.angle_beta   90.00
_cell.angle_gamma   90.00
#
_symmetry.space_group_name_H-M   'P 1'
#
loop_
_entity.id
_entity.type
_entity.pdbx_description
1 polymer ?
#
loop_
_entity_poly.entity_id
_entity_poly.type
_entity_poly.pdbx_seq_one_letter_code
_entity_poly.pdbx_strand_id
1 'polypeptide(L)'
;MNTVSEGMQMFQRTIDGFKNHPNFSHVFVIGLGCECAQVSLFDESVKKHNRIHFLTIQDEGGTKKIVDKVLSQIKNLLSEANDIKRTPESVSHLTLALQCGGSDGYSGITANPALGVAADMLSLIHI
;
A
#
# COMPACT_ATOMS: atom_id res chain seq x y z
N MET A 1 -16.80 6.88 26.39
CA MET A 1 -16.05 7.15 25.15
C MET A 1 -14.89 6.16 25.11
N ASN A 2 -14.96 5.14 24.27
CA ASN A 2 -13.81 4.25 24.06
C ASN A 2 -12.80 5.01 23.21
N THR A 3 -11.81 5.59 23.85
CA THR A 3 -10.66 6.18 23.14
C THR A 3 -9.84 5.03 22.57
N VAL A 4 -9.85 4.91 21.26
CA VAL A 4 -8.96 4.01 20.53
C VAL A 4 -7.52 4.35 20.93
N SER A 5 -6.71 3.36 21.32
CA SER A 5 -5.32 3.58 21.74
C SER A 5 -4.51 4.23 20.60
N GLU A 6 -3.48 5.01 20.94
CA GLU A 6 -2.60 5.66 19.96
C GLU A 6 -1.98 4.64 19.01
N GLY A 7 -1.54 3.48 19.54
CA GLY A 7 -1.00 2.40 18.72
C GLY A 7 -2.01 1.87 17.69
N MET A 8 -3.28 1.76 18.06
CA MET A 8 -4.33 1.33 17.13
C MET A 8 -4.60 2.41 16.05
N GLN A 9 -4.55 3.68 16.41
CA GLN A 9 -4.69 4.78 15.44
C GLN A 9 -3.53 4.78 14.44
N MET A 10 -2.30 4.55 14.90
CA MET A 10 -1.13 4.43 14.02
C MET A 10 -1.26 3.23 13.07
N PHE A 11 -1.69 2.09 13.60
CA PHE A 11 -1.94 0.90 12.80
C PHE A 11 -3.00 1.16 11.71
N GLN A 12 -4.13 1.77 12.07
CA GLN A 12 -5.18 2.14 11.12
C GLN A 12 -4.65 3.04 10.02
N ARG A 13 -3.90 4.11 10.37
CA ARG A 13 -3.30 5.03 9.37
C ARG A 13 -2.35 4.31 8.42
N THR A 14 -1.57 3.36 8.93
CA THR A 14 -0.65 2.57 8.10
C THR A 14 -1.42 1.72 7.09
N ILE A 15 -2.43 0.99 7.54
CA ILE A 15 -3.27 0.18 6.64
C ILE A 15 -4.02 1.08 5.65
N ASP A 16 -4.52 2.24 6.08
CA ASP A 16 -5.18 3.21 5.20
C ASP A 16 -4.24 3.76 4.13
N GLY A 17 -2.97 3.99 4.47
CA GLY A 17 -1.94 4.37 3.51
C GLY A 17 -1.75 3.31 2.43
N PHE A 18 -1.63 2.05 2.80
CA PHE A 18 -1.52 0.95 1.84
C PHE A 18 -2.80 0.78 1.01
N LYS A 19 -3.98 0.82 1.61
CA LYS A 19 -5.26 0.73 0.88
C LYS A 19 -5.40 1.81 -0.20
N ASN A 20 -4.92 3.01 0.10
CA ASN A 20 -5.04 4.17 -0.80
C ASN A 20 -3.84 4.35 -1.73
N HIS A 21 -2.87 3.44 -1.69
CA HIS A 21 -1.68 3.54 -2.53
C HIS A 21 -2.05 3.54 -4.02
N PRO A 22 -1.54 4.51 -4.81
CA PRO A 22 -1.98 4.70 -6.20
C PRO A 22 -1.56 3.56 -7.15
N ASN A 23 -0.54 2.78 -6.79
CA ASN A 23 -0.06 1.67 -7.62
C ASN A 23 -0.85 0.36 -7.46
N PHE A 24 -1.88 0.36 -6.61
CA PHE A 24 -2.75 -0.80 -6.46
C PHE A 24 -4.09 -0.54 -7.14
N SER A 25 -4.46 -1.37 -8.10
CA SER A 25 -5.79 -1.31 -8.73
C SER A 25 -6.87 -1.78 -7.77
N HIS A 26 -6.65 -2.89 -7.10
CA HIS A 26 -7.53 -3.45 -6.07
C HIS A 26 -6.73 -3.89 -4.85
N VAL A 27 -7.35 -3.80 -3.68
CA VAL A 27 -6.77 -4.21 -2.41
C VAL A 27 -7.75 -5.12 -1.67
N PHE A 28 -7.26 -6.27 -1.22
CA PHE A 28 -8.00 -7.18 -0.38
C PHE A 28 -7.47 -7.11 1.05
N VAL A 29 -8.31 -6.66 1.97
CA VAL A 29 -8.01 -6.65 3.41
C VAL A 29 -8.67 -7.88 4.02
N ILE A 30 -7.84 -8.83 4.45
CA ILE A 30 -8.30 -10.11 4.97
C ILE A 30 -7.96 -10.20 6.44
N GLY A 31 -8.99 -10.22 7.28
CA GLY A 31 -8.87 -10.44 8.72
C GLY A 31 -9.10 -11.91 9.10
N LEU A 32 -8.64 -12.29 10.29
CA LEU A 32 -8.91 -13.60 10.86
C LEU A 32 -10.35 -13.68 11.38
N GLY A 33 -10.80 -12.65 12.11
CA GLY A 33 -12.12 -12.53 12.72
C GLY A 33 -12.12 -12.43 14.25
N CYS A 34 -11.01 -12.74 14.92
CA CYS A 34 -10.86 -12.65 16.37
C CYS A 34 -9.66 -11.78 16.83
N GLU A 35 -9.00 -11.11 15.90
CA GLU A 35 -7.95 -10.14 16.20
C GLU A 35 -8.52 -8.84 16.77
N CYS A 36 -7.69 -8.10 17.53
CA CYS A 36 -8.09 -6.79 18.07
C CYS A 36 -8.34 -5.74 16.96
N ALA A 37 -7.62 -5.85 15.85
CA ALA A 37 -7.75 -4.99 14.68
C ALA A 37 -8.71 -5.60 13.65
N GLN A 38 -9.96 -5.72 14.01
CA GLN A 38 -10.98 -6.31 13.13
C GLN A 38 -11.19 -5.48 11.86
N VAL A 39 -11.54 -6.17 10.78
CA VAL A 39 -11.85 -5.58 9.48
C VAL A 39 -12.90 -4.48 9.57
N SER A 40 -13.86 -4.62 10.46
CA SER A 40 -14.91 -3.62 10.72
C SER A 40 -14.37 -2.24 11.13
N LEU A 41 -13.17 -2.18 11.75
CA LEU A 41 -12.54 -0.90 12.12
C LEU A 41 -12.05 -0.10 10.90
N PHE A 42 -11.87 -0.76 9.76
CA PHE A 42 -11.35 -0.14 8.54
C PHE A 42 -12.47 0.21 7.54
N ASP A 43 -13.68 -0.28 7.74
CA ASP A 43 -14.78 -0.17 6.78
C ASP A 43 -15.43 1.23 6.73
N GLU A 44 -15.43 1.96 7.84
CA GLU A 44 -16.14 3.25 7.91
C GLU A 44 -15.53 4.36 7.04
N SER A 45 -14.21 4.33 6.83
CA SER A 45 -13.50 5.32 6.00
C SER A 45 -13.55 5.03 4.50
N VAL A 46 -14.01 3.83 4.11
CA VAL A 46 -13.72 3.25 2.78
C VAL A 46 -14.96 3.03 1.92
N LYS A 47 -16.16 3.28 2.43
CA LYS A 47 -17.45 3.10 1.69
C LYS A 47 -17.54 3.84 0.33
N LYS A 48 -16.48 4.54 -0.09
CA LYS A 48 -16.45 5.31 -1.34
C LYS A 48 -15.62 4.69 -2.48
N HIS A 49 -14.90 3.59 -2.26
CA HIS A 49 -14.02 3.05 -3.29
C HIS A 49 -14.33 1.59 -3.60
N ASN A 50 -14.87 1.31 -4.77
CA ASN A 50 -15.15 -0.05 -5.28
C ASN A 50 -13.90 -0.94 -5.42
N ARG A 51 -12.70 -0.41 -5.18
CA ARG A 51 -11.42 -1.12 -5.32
C ARG A 51 -10.92 -1.80 -4.04
N ILE A 52 -11.59 -1.58 -2.89
CA ILE A 52 -11.15 -2.17 -1.62
C ILE A 52 -12.17 -3.19 -1.17
N HIS A 53 -11.69 -4.41 -0.94
CA HIS A 53 -12.50 -5.57 -0.60
C HIS A 53 -12.14 -6.03 0.81
N PHE A 54 -13.13 -6.17 1.68
CA PHE A 54 -12.95 -6.66 3.04
C PHE A 54 -13.52 -8.06 3.18
N LEU A 55 -12.74 -8.95 3.79
CA LEU A 55 -13.13 -10.34 4.02
C LEU A 55 -12.61 -10.80 5.38
N THR A 56 -13.32 -11.74 5.98
CA THR A 56 -12.95 -12.35 7.27
C THR A 56 -12.89 -13.85 7.10
N ILE A 57 -11.76 -14.47 7.47
CA ILE A 57 -11.54 -15.93 7.28
C ILE A 57 -12.59 -16.76 7.99
N GLN A 58 -12.95 -16.37 9.23
CA GLN A 58 -13.94 -17.11 10.03
C GLN A 58 -15.34 -17.01 9.42
N ASP A 59 -15.74 -15.84 8.94
CA ASP A 59 -17.07 -15.62 8.33
C ASP A 59 -17.23 -16.38 7.01
N GLU A 60 -16.12 -16.50 6.24
CA GLU A 60 -16.09 -17.26 4.99
C GLU A 60 -16.03 -18.81 5.22
N GLY A 61 -15.88 -19.22 6.45
CA GLY A 61 -15.84 -20.65 6.81
C GLY A 61 -14.50 -21.32 6.61
N GLY A 62 -13.41 -20.56 6.72
CA GLY A 62 -12.04 -21.03 6.79
C GLY A 62 -11.15 -20.66 5.62
N THR A 63 -9.85 -20.91 5.79
CA THR A 63 -8.79 -20.48 4.87
C THR A 63 -9.00 -20.95 3.43
N LYS A 64 -9.39 -22.20 3.22
CA LYS A 64 -9.57 -22.72 1.86
C LYS A 64 -10.68 -21.96 1.12
N LYS A 65 -11.82 -21.75 1.78
CA LYS A 65 -12.96 -21.08 1.15
C LYS A 65 -12.65 -19.62 0.81
N ILE A 66 -11.96 -18.91 1.70
CA ILE A 66 -11.60 -17.51 1.42
C ILE A 66 -10.58 -17.41 0.29
N VAL A 67 -9.61 -18.33 0.19
CA VAL A 67 -8.67 -18.39 -0.93
C VAL A 67 -9.40 -18.59 -2.25
N ASP A 68 -10.30 -19.57 -2.32
CA ASP A 68 -11.08 -19.86 -3.53
C ASP A 68 -11.94 -18.65 -3.93
N LYS A 69 -12.58 -17.99 -2.96
CA LYS A 69 -13.38 -16.77 -3.17
C LYS A 69 -12.54 -15.61 -3.70
N VAL A 70 -11.41 -15.31 -3.04
CA VAL A 70 -10.51 -14.21 -3.44
C VAL A 70 -9.92 -14.47 -4.82
N LEU A 71 -9.48 -15.69 -5.12
CA LEU A 71 -8.99 -16.05 -6.45
C LEU A 71 -10.04 -15.84 -7.54
N SER A 72 -11.29 -16.19 -7.26
CA SER A 72 -12.39 -15.95 -8.20
C SER A 72 -12.61 -14.45 -8.43
N GLN A 73 -12.61 -13.65 -7.37
CA GLN A 73 -12.75 -12.19 -7.46
C GLN A 73 -11.57 -11.56 -8.23
N ILE A 74 -10.33 -11.95 -7.92
CA ILE A 74 -9.13 -11.46 -8.62
C ILE A 74 -9.23 -11.75 -10.13
N LYS A 75 -9.63 -12.96 -10.51
CA LYS A 75 -9.78 -13.32 -11.93
C LYS A 75 -10.74 -12.40 -12.67
N ASN A 76 -11.83 -12.01 -12.04
CA ASN A 76 -12.80 -11.09 -12.62
C ASN A 76 -12.27 -9.64 -12.73
N LEU A 77 -11.40 -9.24 -11.79
CA LEU A 77 -10.80 -7.88 -11.74
C LEU A 77 -9.57 -7.72 -12.62
N LEU A 78 -8.94 -8.84 -13.06
CA LEU A 78 -7.71 -8.78 -13.87
C LEU A 78 -7.89 -8.02 -15.18
N SER A 79 -9.04 -8.11 -15.81
CA SER A 79 -9.31 -7.38 -17.06
C SER A 79 -9.26 -5.88 -16.85
N GLU A 80 -9.92 -5.38 -15.80
CA GLU A 80 -9.90 -3.96 -15.43
C GLU A 80 -8.50 -3.50 -15.02
N ALA A 81 -7.82 -4.28 -14.18
CA ALA A 81 -6.46 -3.97 -13.74
C ALA A 81 -5.47 -3.92 -14.91
N ASN A 82 -5.65 -4.75 -15.93
CA ASN A 82 -4.78 -4.81 -17.11
C ASN A 82 -5.09 -3.74 -18.16
N ASP A 83 -6.27 -3.12 -18.11
CA ASP A 83 -6.64 -2.03 -19.03
C ASP A 83 -6.15 -0.65 -18.59
N ILE A 84 -5.53 -0.55 -17.41
CA ILE A 84 -4.94 0.69 -16.93
C ILE A 84 -3.78 1.10 -17.83
N LYS A 85 -3.88 2.29 -18.42
CA LYS A 85 -2.86 2.84 -19.32
C LYS A 85 -2.04 3.90 -18.60
N ARG A 86 -0.78 3.98 -18.98
CA ARG A 86 0.11 5.06 -18.50
C ARG A 86 -0.26 6.36 -19.18
N THR A 87 -0.32 7.43 -18.41
CA THR A 87 -0.53 8.79 -18.90
C THR A 87 0.77 9.60 -18.75
N PRO A 88 1.04 10.56 -19.65
CA PRO A 88 2.12 11.53 -19.46
C PRO A 88 1.82 12.41 -18.25
N GLU A 89 2.80 12.52 -17.35
CA GLU A 89 2.70 13.36 -16.14
C GLU A 89 3.91 14.28 -16.04
N SER A 90 3.76 15.38 -15.30
CA SER A 90 4.88 16.28 -15.04
C SER A 90 5.93 15.60 -14.16
N VAL A 91 7.20 15.83 -14.47
CA VAL A 91 8.33 15.34 -13.65
C VAL A 91 8.27 15.90 -12.21
N SER A 92 7.60 17.03 -12.01
CA SER A 92 7.39 17.62 -10.68
C SER A 92 6.59 16.75 -9.72
N HIS A 93 5.90 15.71 -10.21
CA HIS A 93 5.20 14.72 -9.39
C HIS A 93 6.10 13.58 -8.92
N LEU A 94 7.36 13.52 -9.42
CA LEU A 94 8.29 12.47 -9.02
C LEU A 94 8.78 12.74 -7.58
N THR A 95 8.71 11.73 -6.73
CA THR A 95 9.27 11.74 -5.38
C THR A 95 10.40 10.73 -5.31
N LEU A 96 11.60 11.20 -4.97
CA LEU A 96 12.76 10.34 -4.77
C LEU A 96 12.87 9.95 -3.30
N ALA A 97 12.77 8.66 -3.00
CA ALA A 97 13.06 8.11 -1.69
C ALA A 97 14.50 7.58 -1.66
N LEU A 98 15.24 7.94 -0.63
CA LEU A 98 16.62 7.49 -0.40
C LEU A 98 16.65 6.49 0.76
N GLN A 99 17.47 5.44 0.64
CA GLN A 99 17.63 4.43 1.66
C GLN A 99 19.07 3.94 1.68
N CYS A 100 19.62 3.71 2.88
CA CYS A 100 20.93 3.11 3.07
C CYS A 100 20.75 1.76 3.78
N GLY A 101 21.22 0.67 3.17
CA GLY A 101 21.03 -0.70 3.70
C GLY A 101 22.28 -1.41 4.12
N GLY A 102 23.45 -1.10 3.54
CA GLY A 102 24.71 -1.78 3.80
C GLY A 102 25.85 -0.78 3.88
N SER A 103 25.88 0.03 4.94
CA SER A 103 26.91 1.05 5.12
C SER A 103 28.29 0.42 5.30
N ASP A 104 29.11 0.45 4.28
CA ASP A 104 30.53 0.08 4.32
C ASP A 104 31.43 1.30 4.08
N GLY A 105 32.75 1.14 4.30
CA GLY A 105 33.70 2.24 4.15
C GLY A 105 33.82 2.78 2.71
N TYR A 106 33.44 1.99 1.70
CA TYR A 106 33.53 2.38 0.30
C TYR A 106 32.26 3.08 -0.18
N SER A 107 31.10 2.82 0.42
CA SER A 107 29.85 3.47 0.03
C SER A 107 29.91 5.00 0.20
N GLY A 108 30.67 5.50 1.17
CA GLY A 108 30.92 6.93 1.37
C GLY A 108 31.77 7.58 0.28
N ILE A 109 32.55 6.79 -0.46
CA ILE A 109 33.43 7.28 -1.53
C ILE A 109 32.79 7.10 -2.92
N THR A 110 31.91 6.13 -3.08
CA THR A 110 31.32 5.74 -4.37
C THR A 110 29.82 6.01 -4.46
N ALA A 111 29.02 5.17 -3.82
CA ALA A 111 27.57 5.18 -3.95
C ALA A 111 26.91 6.46 -3.41
N ASN A 112 27.32 6.92 -2.23
CA ASN A 112 26.73 8.09 -1.60
C ASN A 112 27.02 9.40 -2.36
N PRO A 113 28.25 9.68 -2.82
CA PRO A 113 28.48 10.83 -3.68
C PRO A 113 27.71 10.77 -5.01
N ALA A 114 27.66 9.60 -5.65
CA ALA A 114 26.90 9.43 -6.88
C ALA A 114 25.38 9.68 -6.66
N LEU A 115 24.84 9.18 -5.57
CA LEU A 115 23.45 9.43 -5.17
C LEU A 115 23.21 10.91 -4.86
N GLY A 116 24.14 11.58 -4.20
CA GLY A 116 24.09 13.03 -3.95
C GLY A 116 23.99 13.83 -5.24
N VAL A 117 24.86 13.56 -6.22
CA VAL A 117 24.83 14.21 -7.53
C VAL A 117 23.49 13.94 -8.24
N ALA A 118 22.99 12.71 -8.20
CA ALA A 118 21.70 12.40 -8.79
C ALA A 118 20.55 13.17 -8.12
N ALA A 119 20.57 13.28 -6.78
CA ALA A 119 19.58 14.07 -6.04
C ALA A 119 19.65 15.56 -6.38
N ASP A 120 20.86 16.12 -6.52
CA ASP A 120 21.05 17.50 -6.94
C ASP A 120 20.50 17.75 -8.36
N MET A 121 20.78 16.84 -9.30
CA MET A 121 20.23 16.93 -10.66
C MET A 121 18.70 16.90 -10.67
N LEU A 122 18.09 16.07 -9.82
CA LEU A 122 16.63 16.01 -9.69
C LEU A 122 16.06 17.29 -9.08
N SER A 123 16.73 17.88 -8.09
CA SER A 123 16.29 19.13 -7.46
C SER A 123 16.25 20.31 -8.46
N LEU A 124 17.10 20.30 -9.49
CA LEU A 124 17.09 21.31 -10.55
C LEU A 124 15.86 21.24 -11.44
N ILE A 125 15.17 20.13 -11.50
CA ILE A 125 13.91 19.94 -12.22
C ILE A 125 12.68 19.94 -11.29
N HIS A 126 12.84 20.53 -10.10
CA HIS A 126 11.75 20.76 -9.13
C HIS A 126 11.15 19.49 -8.52
N ILE A 127 12.01 18.52 -8.17
CA ILE A 127 11.62 17.31 -7.45
C ILE A 127 12.04 17.42 -5.98
#